data_105253e2e2642fc748da4f1172b90e5a
#
_entry.id   105253e2e2642fc748da4f1172b90e5a
#
_cell.length_a   1.000
_cell.length_b   1.000
_cell.length_c   1.000
_cell.angle_alpha   90.00
_cell.angle_beta   90.00
_cell.angle_gamma   90.00
#
_symmetry.space_group_name_H-M   'P 1'
#
loop_
_entity.id
_entity.type
_entity.pdbx_description
1 polymer ?
#
loop_
_entity_poly.entity_id
_entity_poly.type
_entity_poly.pdbx_seq_one_letter_code
_entity_poly.pdbx_strand_id
1 'polypeptide(L)'
;MGSPDNVVTFYYTKNAENAYYAIHYMLQNVDAATDEPQRVGPGTYSNYTESTVYTEGIGEIGATLSITPQEFSGFTMRDTASVRWGDSSDTVQVNAGAFSLTVQKEGTELYVFYTRNTQSYVVRYLRYGSDPHSTQPGDVLHAPVSGKGKYGAVVSEKAATIDGYNCVSNLSQSIVLRPNDKQNYIIFYYEPLQYTVEYRVWAYNGGTLDNTLEVVEGNNAFRGSVPTAKSGYTFVGWYQDAECTIPVGEKGTIDDATGKLTPERSELLPAPQTNVFYARFKAVYGNVTIERKATEDESNGVGTYVYRLTSKDNPAYVVEVTVPKGGSTTVYDLPCGDYTVEQVNSWSWRYADGAQTVTVEDRQTETVTFDRAAVKEKWLTGSSDAVVNRREA
;
A
#
# COMPACT_ATOMS: atom_id res chain seq x y z
N MET A 1 -122.75 11.97 -21.07
CA MET A 1 -121.59 12.34 -20.21
C MET A 1 -120.72 11.16 -20.16
N GLY A 2 -119.64 11.26 -20.87
CA GLY A 2 -118.63 10.17 -20.87
C GLY A 2 -117.79 10.26 -19.62
N SER A 3 -117.59 9.12 -18.99
CA SER A 3 -116.68 8.99 -17.85
C SER A 3 -115.25 9.27 -18.29
N PRO A 4 -114.47 10.03 -17.57
CA PRO A 4 -113.08 10.24 -17.94
C PRO A 4 -112.35 8.94 -17.82
N ASP A 5 -111.62 8.51 -18.89
CA ASP A 5 -110.74 7.33 -18.89
C ASP A 5 -109.68 7.55 -17.84
N ASN A 6 -109.71 6.72 -16.80
CA ASN A 6 -108.68 6.67 -15.85
C ASN A 6 -107.43 5.99 -16.47
N VAL A 7 -106.43 6.79 -16.94
CA VAL A 7 -105.19 6.31 -17.48
C VAL A 7 -104.18 6.08 -16.31
N VAL A 8 -103.74 4.90 -16.09
CA VAL A 8 -102.60 4.55 -15.17
C VAL A 8 -101.37 4.45 -15.99
N THR A 9 -100.37 5.31 -15.76
CA THR A 9 -99.10 5.26 -16.45
C THR A 9 -98.08 4.60 -15.52
N PHE A 10 -97.51 3.52 -15.98
CA PHE A 10 -96.42 2.88 -15.29
C PHE A 10 -95.08 3.39 -15.85
N TYR A 11 -94.16 3.85 -15.01
CA TYR A 11 -92.82 4.24 -15.36
C TYR A 11 -91.90 3.11 -15.02
N TYR A 12 -91.14 2.61 -16.01
CA TYR A 12 -90.14 1.62 -15.84
C TYR A 12 -88.77 2.27 -16.03
N THR A 13 -87.81 2.11 -15.08
CA THR A 13 -86.41 2.33 -15.30
C THR A 13 -85.81 1.10 -15.82
N LYS A 14 -85.02 1.24 -16.88
CA LYS A 14 -84.19 0.13 -17.38
C LYS A 14 -83.24 -0.32 -16.26
N ASN A 15 -83.31 -1.61 -15.90
CA ASN A 15 -82.29 -2.17 -14.98
C ASN A 15 -80.90 -1.91 -15.56
N ALA A 16 -80.01 -1.37 -14.74
CA ALA A 16 -78.60 -1.24 -15.14
C ALA A 16 -78.04 -2.59 -15.54
N GLU A 17 -77.56 -2.70 -16.77
CA GLU A 17 -76.78 -3.86 -17.19
C GLU A 17 -75.36 -3.80 -16.62
N ASN A 18 -74.89 -4.85 -15.99
CA ASN A 18 -73.56 -4.93 -15.40
C ASN A 18 -72.66 -5.82 -16.26
N ALA A 19 -71.37 -5.51 -16.26
CA ALA A 19 -70.36 -6.34 -16.88
C ALA A 19 -69.16 -6.49 -15.93
N TYR A 20 -68.37 -7.51 -16.20
CA TYR A 20 -67.16 -7.85 -15.48
C TYR A 20 -66.04 -6.87 -15.84
N TYR A 21 -65.19 -6.58 -14.88
CA TYR A 21 -63.88 -5.95 -15.10
C TYR A 21 -62.79 -6.61 -14.30
N ALA A 22 -61.52 -6.63 -14.85
CA ALA A 22 -60.33 -7.12 -14.19
C ALA A 22 -59.17 -6.15 -14.34
N ILE A 23 -58.31 -6.12 -13.33
CA ILE A 23 -57.09 -5.32 -13.32
C ILE A 23 -55.91 -6.27 -13.14
N HIS A 24 -55.06 -6.32 -14.16
CA HIS A 24 -53.88 -7.14 -14.21
C HIS A 24 -52.64 -6.30 -13.93
N TYR A 25 -51.85 -6.68 -12.95
CA TYR A 25 -50.63 -6.00 -12.59
C TYR A 25 -49.43 -6.71 -13.25
N MET A 26 -48.84 -6.05 -14.26
CA MET A 26 -47.77 -6.59 -15.11
C MET A 26 -46.39 -6.14 -14.63
N LEU A 27 -45.63 -7.07 -14.07
CA LEU A 27 -44.30 -6.81 -13.53
C LEU A 27 -43.21 -7.08 -14.59
N GLN A 28 -42.30 -6.14 -14.79
CA GLN A 28 -41.20 -6.27 -15.75
C GLN A 28 -40.28 -7.45 -15.41
N ASN A 29 -39.99 -8.30 -16.38
CA ASN A 29 -39.11 -9.47 -16.26
C ASN A 29 -37.66 -9.05 -16.01
N VAL A 30 -36.88 -9.93 -15.37
CA VAL A 30 -35.44 -9.68 -15.06
C VAL A 30 -34.62 -9.57 -16.35
N ASP A 31 -34.95 -10.34 -17.37
CA ASP A 31 -34.30 -10.42 -18.69
C ASP A 31 -34.89 -9.47 -19.74
N ALA A 32 -35.84 -8.58 -19.32
CA ALA A 32 -36.46 -7.63 -20.23
C ALA A 32 -35.42 -6.67 -20.83
N ALA A 33 -35.33 -6.65 -22.16
CA ALA A 33 -34.41 -5.80 -22.91
C ALA A 33 -34.85 -4.33 -22.96
N THR A 34 -36.13 -4.03 -22.68
CA THR A 34 -36.71 -2.69 -22.72
C THR A 34 -37.75 -2.52 -21.61
N ASP A 35 -37.95 -1.28 -21.20
CA ASP A 35 -38.98 -0.91 -20.22
C ASP A 35 -40.39 -0.75 -20.90
N GLU A 36 -40.45 -0.70 -22.24
CA GLU A 36 -41.71 -0.61 -22.98
C GLU A 36 -42.42 -1.96 -23.08
N PRO A 37 -43.76 -2.05 -22.79
CA PRO A 37 -44.51 -3.29 -22.92
C PRO A 37 -44.50 -3.80 -24.36
N GLN A 38 -44.03 -5.02 -24.59
CA GLN A 38 -44.00 -5.66 -25.89
C GLN A 38 -45.10 -6.70 -26.03
N ARG A 39 -46.23 -6.29 -26.60
CA ARG A 39 -47.40 -7.13 -26.78
C ARG A 39 -47.10 -8.25 -27.82
N VAL A 40 -47.34 -9.47 -27.44
CA VAL A 40 -47.21 -10.68 -28.31
C VAL A 40 -48.54 -11.36 -28.57
N GLY A 41 -49.59 -11.02 -27.83
CA GLY A 41 -50.93 -11.56 -27.97
C GLY A 41 -51.95 -10.77 -27.15
N PRO A 42 -53.22 -11.14 -27.17
CA PRO A 42 -54.24 -10.53 -26.33
C PRO A 42 -53.85 -10.70 -24.85
N GLY A 43 -53.62 -9.56 -24.15
CA GLY A 43 -53.25 -9.56 -22.75
C GLY A 43 -51.89 -10.13 -22.42
N THR A 44 -51.12 -10.53 -23.44
CA THR A 44 -49.83 -11.20 -23.26
C THR A 44 -48.67 -10.27 -23.70
N TYR A 45 -47.63 -10.19 -22.88
CA TYR A 45 -46.43 -9.34 -23.10
C TYR A 45 -45.16 -10.15 -22.88
N SER A 46 -44.21 -10.05 -23.80
CA SER A 46 -42.99 -10.88 -23.76
C SER A 46 -42.02 -10.45 -22.67
N ASN A 47 -42.03 -9.17 -22.26
CA ASN A 47 -41.10 -8.60 -21.29
C ASN A 47 -41.75 -8.25 -19.94
N TYR A 48 -42.98 -8.67 -19.73
CA TYR A 48 -43.74 -8.53 -18.48
C TYR A 48 -44.44 -9.83 -18.12
N THR A 49 -44.48 -10.13 -16.83
CA THR A 49 -45.23 -11.25 -16.27
C THR A 49 -46.31 -10.72 -15.34
N GLU A 50 -47.50 -11.31 -15.42
CA GLU A 50 -48.58 -10.97 -14.51
C GLU A 50 -48.24 -11.34 -13.07
N SER A 51 -48.52 -10.42 -12.13
CA SER A 51 -48.44 -10.68 -10.70
C SER A 51 -49.50 -11.75 -10.30
N THR A 52 -49.21 -12.45 -9.19
CA THR A 52 -50.22 -13.33 -8.54
C THR A 52 -51.34 -12.53 -7.87
N VAL A 53 -51.15 -11.23 -7.70
CA VAL A 53 -52.20 -10.29 -7.18
C VAL A 53 -52.90 -9.68 -8.39
N TYR A 54 -54.23 -9.78 -8.42
CA TYR A 54 -55.08 -9.15 -9.41
C TYR A 54 -56.33 -8.60 -8.70
N THR A 55 -57.07 -7.75 -9.35
CA THR A 55 -58.33 -7.19 -8.84
C THR A 55 -59.42 -7.45 -9.87
N GLU A 56 -60.57 -7.95 -9.45
CA GLU A 56 -61.71 -8.14 -10.32
C GLU A 56 -62.98 -7.60 -9.66
N GLY A 57 -63.98 -7.33 -10.46
CA GLY A 57 -65.28 -6.85 -10.01
C GLY A 57 -66.35 -6.82 -11.10
N ILE A 58 -67.51 -6.33 -10.70
CA ILE A 58 -68.66 -6.13 -11.58
C ILE A 58 -69.05 -4.64 -11.48
N GLY A 59 -69.24 -3.99 -12.62
CA GLY A 59 -69.65 -2.58 -12.71
C GLY A 59 -70.79 -2.40 -13.70
N GLU A 60 -71.53 -1.29 -13.59
CA GLU A 60 -72.56 -0.87 -14.53
C GLU A 60 -71.95 -0.54 -15.89
N ILE A 61 -72.48 -1.08 -16.98
CA ILE A 61 -72.02 -0.78 -18.34
C ILE A 61 -72.11 0.72 -18.61
N GLY A 62 -70.97 1.33 -19.05
CA GLY A 62 -70.80 2.73 -19.30
C GLY A 62 -70.35 3.53 -18.07
N ALA A 63 -70.32 2.93 -16.88
CA ALA A 63 -69.79 3.59 -15.70
C ALA A 63 -68.26 3.73 -15.80
N THR A 64 -67.76 4.86 -15.34
CA THR A 64 -66.30 5.11 -15.21
C THR A 64 -65.87 4.90 -13.77
N LEU A 65 -64.96 3.92 -13.59
CA LEU A 65 -64.35 3.58 -12.30
C LEU A 65 -63.01 4.29 -12.16
N SER A 66 -62.70 4.78 -10.98
CA SER A 66 -61.34 5.26 -10.63
C SER A 66 -60.59 4.15 -9.97
N ILE A 67 -59.55 3.65 -10.62
CA ILE A 67 -58.74 2.51 -10.18
C ILE A 67 -57.40 3.00 -9.61
N THR A 68 -57.23 2.86 -8.29
CA THR A 68 -55.94 3.10 -7.61
C THR A 68 -55.14 1.79 -7.67
N PRO A 69 -54.02 1.74 -8.40
CA PRO A 69 -53.24 0.52 -8.56
C PRO A 69 -52.54 0.10 -7.28
N GLN A 70 -52.25 -1.22 -7.18
CA GLN A 70 -51.45 -1.82 -6.12
C GLN A 70 -49.98 -1.36 -6.23
N GLU A 71 -49.30 -1.11 -5.11
CA GLU A 71 -47.88 -0.84 -5.07
C GLU A 71 -47.07 -2.16 -4.97
N PHE A 72 -45.93 -2.22 -5.67
CA PHE A 72 -45.01 -3.35 -5.63
C PHE A 72 -43.59 -2.87 -5.25
N SER A 73 -43.05 -3.43 -4.18
CA SER A 73 -41.70 -3.09 -3.72
C SER A 73 -40.64 -3.42 -4.78
N GLY A 74 -39.78 -2.46 -5.10
CA GLY A 74 -38.75 -2.57 -6.14
C GLY A 74 -39.22 -2.22 -7.55
N PHE A 75 -40.49 -1.80 -7.70
CA PHE A 75 -41.06 -1.40 -8.97
C PHE A 75 -41.62 0.00 -8.90
N THR A 76 -41.66 0.64 -10.05
CA THR A 76 -42.38 1.91 -10.27
C THR A 76 -43.46 1.68 -11.33
N MET A 77 -44.69 2.05 -11.01
CA MET A 77 -45.77 2.03 -11.94
C MET A 77 -45.52 2.98 -13.12
N ARG A 78 -45.86 2.56 -14.33
CA ARG A 78 -45.81 3.41 -15.52
C ARG A 78 -47.01 4.33 -15.55
N ASP A 79 -46.85 5.49 -16.16
CA ASP A 79 -47.92 6.50 -16.33
C ASP A 79 -49.02 6.06 -17.35
N THR A 80 -48.78 4.94 -18.06
CA THR A 80 -49.68 4.39 -19.09
C THR A 80 -50.05 2.97 -18.75
N ALA A 81 -51.32 2.62 -18.97
CA ALA A 81 -51.86 1.28 -18.90
C ALA A 81 -52.57 0.92 -20.21
N SER A 82 -52.70 -0.37 -20.52
CA SER A 82 -53.48 -0.84 -21.64
C SER A 82 -54.82 -1.30 -21.15
N VAL A 83 -55.90 -0.80 -21.78
CA VAL A 83 -57.24 -1.26 -21.54
C VAL A 83 -57.72 -2.12 -22.71
N ARG A 84 -58.49 -3.18 -22.46
CA ARG A 84 -59.00 -4.10 -23.45
C ARG A 84 -60.48 -4.43 -23.19
N TRP A 85 -61.25 -4.57 -24.25
CA TRP A 85 -62.63 -5.07 -24.23
C TRP A 85 -62.94 -5.79 -25.56
N GLY A 86 -63.40 -7.04 -25.52
CA GLY A 86 -63.56 -7.87 -26.72
C GLY A 86 -62.25 -7.92 -27.51
N ASP A 87 -62.30 -7.62 -28.82
CA ASP A 87 -61.14 -7.54 -29.71
C ASP A 87 -60.49 -6.16 -29.77
N SER A 88 -61.03 -5.18 -29.05
CA SER A 88 -60.58 -3.77 -29.01
C SER A 88 -59.60 -3.55 -27.89
N SER A 89 -58.70 -2.59 -28.07
CA SER A 89 -57.77 -2.11 -27.02
C SER A 89 -57.44 -0.64 -27.21
N ASP A 90 -57.13 0.02 -26.11
CA ASP A 90 -56.70 1.41 -26.07
C ASP A 90 -55.64 1.62 -24.95
N THR A 91 -55.04 2.79 -24.89
CA THR A 91 -54.11 3.21 -23.83
C THR A 91 -54.72 4.25 -22.96
N VAL A 92 -54.68 4.06 -21.65
CA VAL A 92 -55.13 5.05 -20.66
C VAL A 92 -53.97 5.61 -19.89
N GLN A 93 -54.07 6.90 -19.55
CA GLN A 93 -53.05 7.59 -18.75
C GLN A 93 -53.44 7.60 -17.28
N VAL A 94 -52.43 7.55 -16.40
CA VAL A 94 -52.63 7.81 -14.98
C VAL A 94 -53.01 9.30 -14.77
N ASN A 95 -53.98 9.53 -13.94
CA ASN A 95 -54.37 10.88 -13.53
C ASN A 95 -54.55 10.91 -12.01
N ALA A 96 -53.83 11.79 -11.34
CA ALA A 96 -53.82 11.89 -9.88
C ALA A 96 -53.61 10.55 -9.14
N GLY A 97 -52.72 9.69 -9.67
CA GLY A 97 -52.39 8.37 -9.09
C GLY A 97 -53.42 7.27 -9.36
N ALA A 98 -54.42 7.50 -10.21
CA ALA A 98 -55.42 6.52 -10.57
C ALA A 98 -55.64 6.45 -12.09
N PHE A 99 -56.14 5.32 -12.57
CA PHE A 99 -56.61 5.13 -13.95
C PHE A 99 -58.10 5.21 -14.01
N SER A 100 -58.64 5.84 -15.06
CA SER A 100 -60.06 5.83 -15.37
C SER A 100 -60.40 4.63 -16.23
N LEU A 101 -61.27 3.75 -15.76
CA LEU A 101 -61.72 2.54 -16.47
C LEU A 101 -63.19 2.62 -16.75
N THR A 102 -63.60 2.66 -18.03
CA THR A 102 -65.01 2.60 -18.42
C THR A 102 -65.45 1.16 -18.65
N VAL A 103 -66.46 0.67 -17.94
CA VAL A 103 -66.97 -0.71 -18.02
C VAL A 103 -67.70 -0.91 -19.36
N GLN A 104 -67.20 -1.83 -20.18
CA GLN A 104 -67.77 -2.19 -21.49
C GLN A 104 -68.63 -3.46 -21.39
N LYS A 105 -69.54 -3.61 -22.32
CA LYS A 105 -70.51 -4.73 -22.34
C LYS A 105 -69.82 -6.08 -22.47
N GLU A 106 -68.74 -6.16 -23.19
CA GLU A 106 -67.93 -7.38 -23.45
C GLU A 106 -67.01 -7.75 -22.28
N GLY A 107 -67.08 -6.99 -21.15
CA GLY A 107 -66.09 -7.01 -20.06
C GLY A 107 -64.91 -6.11 -20.36
N THR A 108 -64.21 -5.69 -19.32
CA THR A 108 -63.06 -4.75 -19.45
C THR A 108 -61.86 -5.23 -18.65
N GLU A 109 -60.72 -5.31 -19.29
CA GLU A 109 -59.43 -5.72 -18.68
C GLU A 109 -58.48 -4.50 -18.71
N LEU A 110 -57.88 -4.14 -17.56
CA LEU A 110 -56.89 -3.10 -17.44
C LEU A 110 -55.55 -3.75 -17.10
N TYR A 111 -54.55 -3.51 -17.94
CA TYR A 111 -53.17 -3.99 -17.73
C TYR A 111 -52.29 -2.85 -17.28
N VAL A 112 -51.91 -2.83 -16.00
CA VAL A 112 -51.07 -1.79 -15.35
C VAL A 112 -49.64 -2.33 -15.31
N PHE A 113 -48.69 -1.56 -15.88
CA PHE A 113 -47.31 -1.99 -16.03
C PHE A 113 -46.42 -1.35 -14.97
N TYR A 114 -45.43 -2.16 -14.48
CA TYR A 114 -44.48 -1.76 -13.47
C TYR A 114 -43.07 -2.06 -13.94
N THR A 115 -42.23 -1.02 -14.03
CA THR A 115 -40.81 -1.16 -14.37
C THR A 115 -39.98 -1.37 -13.14
N ARG A 116 -38.91 -2.21 -13.25
CA ARG A 116 -37.97 -2.44 -12.15
C ARG A 116 -37.18 -1.17 -11.83
N ASN A 117 -37.10 -0.80 -10.56
CA ASN A 117 -36.35 0.35 -10.09
C ASN A 117 -34.82 0.10 -10.23
N THR A 118 -34.08 1.18 -10.46
CA THR A 118 -32.62 1.14 -10.35
C THR A 118 -32.25 1.15 -8.88
N GLN A 119 -31.44 0.15 -8.47
CA GLN A 119 -30.93 -0.03 -7.12
C GLN A 119 -29.43 0.22 -7.12
N SER A 120 -28.91 0.79 -6.03
CA SER A 120 -27.49 0.93 -5.79
C SER A 120 -26.97 -0.26 -4.99
N TYR A 121 -25.69 -0.58 -5.17
CA TYR A 121 -24.97 -1.53 -4.31
C TYR A 121 -23.58 -1.00 -4.00
N VAL A 122 -22.94 -1.55 -2.94
CA VAL A 122 -21.61 -1.17 -2.49
C VAL A 122 -20.74 -2.41 -2.32
N VAL A 123 -19.51 -2.34 -2.86
CA VAL A 123 -18.46 -3.33 -2.62
C VAL A 123 -17.55 -2.80 -1.52
N ARG A 124 -17.30 -3.61 -0.49
CA ARG A 124 -16.47 -3.28 0.66
C ARG A 124 -15.28 -4.22 0.75
N TYR A 125 -14.15 -3.69 1.19
CA TYR A 125 -12.88 -4.40 1.33
C TYR A 125 -12.43 -4.25 2.78
N LEU A 126 -12.66 -5.28 3.58
CA LEU A 126 -12.52 -5.21 5.03
C LEU A 126 -11.48 -6.20 5.56
N ARG A 127 -10.85 -5.85 6.66
CA ARG A 127 -10.04 -6.77 7.43
C ARG A 127 -10.90 -7.91 7.96
N TYR A 128 -10.40 -9.15 7.91
CA TYR A 128 -11.11 -10.32 8.43
C TYR A 128 -11.44 -10.14 9.92
N GLY A 129 -12.67 -10.46 10.29
CA GLY A 129 -13.21 -10.25 11.63
C GLY A 129 -13.78 -8.87 11.92
N SER A 130 -13.68 -7.91 10.99
CA SER A 130 -14.33 -6.60 11.15
C SER A 130 -15.84 -6.67 10.91
N ASP A 131 -16.57 -5.72 11.51
CA ASP A 131 -18.01 -5.56 11.27
C ASP A 131 -18.27 -5.27 9.78
N PRO A 132 -19.27 -5.92 9.14
CA PRO A 132 -19.64 -5.70 7.73
C PRO A 132 -19.89 -4.24 7.36
N HIS A 133 -20.26 -3.43 8.31
CA HIS A 133 -20.56 -2.00 8.13
C HIS A 133 -19.49 -1.08 8.72
N SER A 134 -18.36 -1.64 9.17
CA SER A 134 -17.26 -0.83 9.74
C SER A 134 -16.79 0.25 8.76
N THR A 135 -16.55 1.44 9.32
CA THR A 135 -15.92 2.58 8.65
C THR A 135 -14.63 3.00 9.38
N GLN A 136 -14.20 2.20 10.36
CA GLN A 136 -13.03 2.51 11.17
C GLN A 136 -11.73 2.38 10.36
N PRO A 137 -10.79 3.31 10.54
CA PRO A 137 -9.44 3.16 10.01
C PRO A 137 -8.80 1.86 10.52
N GLY A 138 -8.22 1.07 9.61
CA GLY A 138 -7.64 -0.24 9.93
C GLY A 138 -8.58 -1.43 9.68
N ASP A 139 -9.89 -1.23 9.73
CA ASP A 139 -10.86 -2.24 9.26
C ASP A 139 -11.09 -2.10 7.74
N VAL A 140 -11.17 -0.87 7.25
CA VAL A 140 -11.35 -0.57 5.82
C VAL A 140 -9.98 -0.53 5.14
N LEU A 141 -9.72 -1.50 4.27
CA LEU A 141 -8.42 -1.67 3.62
C LEU A 141 -8.34 -1.01 2.24
N HIS A 142 -9.50 -0.76 1.61
CA HIS A 142 -9.60 -0.11 0.31
C HIS A 142 -10.91 0.70 0.25
N ALA A 143 -10.92 1.80 -0.50
CA ALA A 143 -12.11 2.63 -0.68
C ALA A 143 -13.27 1.79 -1.25
N PRO A 144 -14.50 1.92 -0.70
CA PRO A 144 -15.66 1.22 -1.23
C PRO A 144 -15.94 1.61 -2.67
N VAL A 145 -16.38 0.64 -3.48
CA VAL A 145 -16.81 0.85 -4.86
C VAL A 145 -18.34 0.75 -4.92
N SER A 146 -18.99 1.68 -5.60
CA SER A 146 -20.45 1.68 -5.76
C SER A 146 -20.84 1.36 -7.19
N GLY A 147 -21.89 0.58 -7.35
CA GLY A 147 -22.50 0.25 -8.63
C GLY A 147 -24.02 0.40 -8.62
N LYS A 148 -24.65 0.22 -9.78
CA LYS A 148 -26.09 0.28 -9.95
C LYS A 148 -26.57 -0.84 -10.87
N GLY A 149 -27.81 -1.28 -10.66
CA GLY A 149 -28.49 -2.24 -11.51
C GLY A 149 -30.00 -2.20 -11.27
N LYS A 150 -30.78 -2.89 -12.12
CA LYS A 150 -32.23 -2.99 -11.92
C LYS A 150 -32.54 -3.96 -10.77
N TYR A 151 -33.62 -3.69 -10.02
CA TYR A 151 -34.13 -4.59 -8.99
C TYR A 151 -34.25 -6.05 -9.52
N GLY A 152 -33.78 -7.02 -8.73
CA GLY A 152 -33.78 -8.44 -9.12
C GLY A 152 -32.66 -8.85 -10.07
N ALA A 153 -31.83 -7.92 -10.57
CA ALA A 153 -30.64 -8.28 -11.35
C ALA A 153 -29.56 -8.90 -10.48
N VAL A 154 -28.82 -9.85 -11.04
CA VAL A 154 -27.60 -10.38 -10.44
C VAL A 154 -26.43 -9.49 -10.83
N VAL A 155 -25.71 -8.99 -9.84
CA VAL A 155 -24.46 -8.28 -10.04
C VAL A 155 -23.31 -9.10 -9.46
N SER A 156 -22.16 -9.11 -10.15
CA SER A 156 -21.00 -9.92 -9.79
C SER A 156 -19.77 -9.02 -9.75
N GLU A 157 -18.97 -9.15 -8.67
CA GLU A 157 -17.76 -8.38 -8.45
C GLU A 157 -16.59 -9.29 -8.12
N LYS A 158 -15.37 -8.80 -8.38
CA LYS A 158 -14.13 -9.48 -8.05
C LYS A 158 -13.41 -8.78 -6.92
N ALA A 159 -12.70 -9.57 -6.11
CA ALA A 159 -11.83 -9.06 -5.06
C ALA A 159 -10.72 -8.19 -5.67
N ALA A 160 -10.46 -7.03 -5.05
CA ALA A 160 -9.31 -6.20 -5.39
C ALA A 160 -8.02 -6.83 -4.85
N THR A 161 -6.91 -6.62 -5.54
CA THR A 161 -5.58 -6.89 -4.97
C THR A 161 -5.22 -5.75 -4.03
N ILE A 162 -4.91 -6.08 -2.77
CA ILE A 162 -4.52 -5.11 -1.75
C ILE A 162 -3.13 -5.49 -1.25
N ASP A 163 -2.18 -4.56 -1.41
CA ASP A 163 -0.80 -4.78 -1.03
C ASP A 163 -0.66 -5.10 0.47
N GLY A 164 0.10 -6.14 0.78
CA GLY A 164 0.28 -6.64 2.14
C GLY A 164 -0.86 -7.50 2.68
N TYR A 165 -1.90 -7.80 1.89
CA TYR A 165 -3.06 -8.57 2.35
C TYR A 165 -3.41 -9.70 1.39
N ASN A 166 -3.94 -10.79 1.96
CA ASN A 166 -4.50 -11.91 1.21
C ASN A 166 -6.02 -11.93 1.35
N CYS A 167 -6.76 -12.00 0.23
CA CYS A 167 -8.21 -12.15 0.26
C CYS A 167 -8.58 -13.55 0.73
N VAL A 168 -9.33 -13.64 1.84
CA VAL A 168 -9.82 -14.92 2.41
C VAL A 168 -11.26 -15.23 2.01
N SER A 169 -11.95 -14.28 1.37
CA SER A 169 -13.25 -14.49 0.76
C SER A 169 -13.10 -15.16 -0.62
N ASN A 170 -14.22 -15.64 -1.17
CA ASN A 170 -14.26 -16.05 -2.58
C ASN A 170 -13.86 -14.85 -3.46
N LEU A 171 -12.92 -15.06 -4.38
CA LEU A 171 -12.38 -14.00 -5.25
C LEU A 171 -13.43 -13.41 -6.22
N SER A 172 -14.58 -14.05 -6.38
CA SER A 172 -15.73 -13.51 -7.10
C SER A 172 -16.98 -13.77 -6.29
N GLN A 173 -17.79 -12.74 -6.08
CA GLN A 173 -19.04 -12.81 -5.35
C GLN A 173 -20.16 -12.16 -6.14
N SER A 174 -21.40 -12.66 -5.94
CA SER A 174 -22.58 -12.14 -6.61
C SER A 174 -23.71 -11.94 -5.63
N ILE A 175 -24.53 -10.91 -5.88
CA ILE A 175 -25.77 -10.65 -5.14
C ILE A 175 -26.92 -10.39 -6.10
N VAL A 176 -28.13 -10.70 -5.66
CA VAL A 176 -29.36 -10.24 -6.32
C VAL A 176 -29.77 -8.91 -5.71
N LEU A 177 -29.94 -7.88 -6.53
CA LEU A 177 -30.31 -6.55 -6.05
C LEU A 177 -31.73 -6.55 -5.46
N ARG A 178 -31.84 -6.05 -4.22
CA ARG A 178 -33.07 -5.94 -3.44
C ARG A 178 -33.59 -4.50 -3.48
N PRO A 179 -34.90 -4.28 -3.15
CA PRO A 179 -35.50 -2.95 -3.18
C PRO A 179 -34.88 -1.96 -2.20
N ASN A 180 -34.23 -2.45 -1.13
CA ASN A 180 -33.56 -1.64 -0.14
C ASN A 180 -32.04 -1.64 -0.43
N ASP A 181 -31.51 -0.51 -0.91
CA ASP A 181 -30.10 -0.30 -1.22
C ASP A 181 -29.16 -0.65 -0.06
N LYS A 182 -29.58 -0.44 1.18
CA LYS A 182 -28.79 -0.77 2.37
C LYS A 182 -28.53 -2.26 2.55
N GLN A 183 -29.27 -3.12 1.84
CA GLN A 183 -29.08 -4.58 1.84
C GLN A 183 -28.24 -5.05 0.65
N ASN A 184 -27.90 -4.16 -0.27
CA ASN A 184 -27.17 -4.45 -1.48
C ASN A 184 -25.68 -4.18 -1.27
N TYR A 185 -24.95 -5.14 -0.73
CA TYR A 185 -23.50 -5.03 -0.55
C TYR A 185 -22.80 -6.36 -0.80
N ILE A 186 -21.58 -6.27 -1.29
CA ILE A 186 -20.60 -7.36 -1.42
C ILE A 186 -19.44 -7.02 -0.51
N ILE A 187 -18.93 -8.01 0.24
CA ILE A 187 -17.80 -7.81 1.14
C ILE A 187 -16.71 -8.80 0.81
N PHE A 188 -15.51 -8.29 0.57
CA PHE A 188 -14.30 -9.07 0.51
C PHE A 188 -13.52 -8.86 1.81
N TYR A 189 -13.23 -9.97 2.48
CA TYR A 189 -12.42 -9.98 3.69
C TYR A 189 -10.98 -10.36 3.40
N TYR A 190 -10.04 -9.72 4.10
CA TYR A 190 -8.62 -9.88 3.92
C TYR A 190 -7.91 -10.10 5.24
N GLU A 191 -6.90 -10.96 5.22
CA GLU A 191 -5.96 -11.14 6.32
C GLU A 191 -4.60 -10.49 5.96
N PRO A 192 -3.91 -9.89 6.94
CA PRO A 192 -2.59 -9.33 6.69
C PRO A 192 -1.58 -10.43 6.38
N LEU A 193 -0.76 -10.21 5.37
CA LEU A 193 0.43 -11.01 5.11
C LEU A 193 1.52 -10.60 6.11
N GLN A 194 2.36 -11.54 6.50
CA GLN A 194 3.53 -11.30 7.32
C GLN A 194 4.78 -11.42 6.45
N TYR A 195 5.70 -10.46 6.58
CA TYR A 195 6.99 -10.44 5.88
C TYR A 195 8.11 -10.47 6.89
N THR A 196 9.00 -11.45 6.76
CA THR A 196 10.24 -11.53 7.53
C THR A 196 11.39 -11.08 6.64
N VAL A 197 12.14 -10.06 7.11
CA VAL A 197 13.33 -9.53 6.41
C VAL A 197 14.52 -9.62 7.33
N GLU A 198 15.58 -10.24 6.85
CA GLU A 198 16.86 -10.39 7.53
C GLU A 198 17.94 -9.60 6.79
N TYR A 199 18.72 -8.82 7.54
CA TYR A 199 19.85 -8.04 7.03
C TYR A 199 21.14 -8.63 7.56
N ARG A 200 22.08 -8.94 6.67
CA ARG A 200 23.36 -9.58 7.00
C ARG A 200 24.53 -8.76 6.50
N VAL A 201 25.63 -8.78 7.25
CA VAL A 201 26.91 -8.27 6.75
C VAL A 201 27.59 -9.39 5.97
N TRP A 202 28.03 -9.09 4.75
CA TRP A 202 28.79 -10.03 3.93
C TRP A 202 30.16 -10.39 4.58
N ALA A 203 30.64 -11.59 4.33
CA ALA A 203 31.66 -12.41 4.96
C ALA A 203 32.87 -11.75 5.66
N TYR A 204 33.24 -10.51 5.38
CA TYR A 204 34.46 -9.90 5.92
C TYR A 204 34.24 -8.96 7.10
N ASN A 205 33.06 -8.93 7.67
CA ASN A 205 32.74 -8.17 8.89
C ASN A 205 33.26 -6.70 8.87
N GLY A 206 33.31 -6.08 7.68
CA GLY A 206 33.81 -4.73 7.45
C GLY A 206 32.89 -3.61 7.94
N GLY A 207 31.76 -3.95 8.55
CA GLY A 207 30.80 -2.98 9.06
C GLY A 207 29.84 -3.59 10.07
N THR A 208 28.85 -2.80 10.45
CA THR A 208 27.72 -3.17 11.31
C THR A 208 26.40 -2.69 10.72
N LEU A 209 25.31 -3.23 11.19
CA LEU A 209 23.94 -2.86 10.81
C LEU A 209 23.20 -2.42 12.07
N ASP A 210 22.37 -1.38 11.94
CA ASP A 210 21.51 -0.90 13.04
C ASP A 210 20.26 -1.75 13.24
N ASN A 211 19.91 -2.54 12.22
CA ASN A 211 18.79 -3.49 12.22
C ASN A 211 19.19 -4.75 11.45
N THR A 212 19.03 -5.92 12.06
CA THR A 212 19.39 -7.21 11.44
C THR A 212 18.19 -8.10 11.13
N LEU A 213 17.03 -7.82 11.71
CA LEU A 213 15.80 -8.58 11.53
C LEU A 213 14.58 -7.71 11.78
N GLU A 214 13.62 -7.77 10.88
CA GLU A 214 12.28 -7.22 11.12
C GLU A 214 11.19 -8.15 10.61
N VAL A 215 10.05 -8.11 11.29
CA VAL A 215 8.82 -8.80 10.90
C VAL A 215 7.73 -7.75 10.77
N VAL A 216 7.13 -7.65 9.58
CA VAL A 216 6.15 -6.61 9.25
C VAL A 216 4.87 -7.26 8.76
N GLU A 217 3.73 -6.80 9.29
CA GLU A 217 2.40 -7.28 8.91
C GLU A 217 1.63 -6.26 8.07
N GLY A 218 0.85 -6.78 7.14
CA GLY A 218 -0.06 -5.99 6.31
C GLY A 218 0.71 -4.90 5.54
N ASN A 219 0.20 -3.69 5.57
CA ASN A 219 0.79 -2.53 4.91
C ASN A 219 1.65 -1.64 5.84
N ASN A 220 2.04 -2.13 7.02
CA ASN A 220 2.94 -1.39 7.90
C ASN A 220 4.29 -1.14 7.22
N ALA A 221 4.89 0.02 7.47
CA ALA A 221 6.16 0.40 6.87
C ALA A 221 7.33 -0.46 7.39
N PHE A 222 8.27 -0.79 6.50
CA PHE A 222 9.55 -1.37 6.89
C PHE A 222 10.43 -0.29 7.55
N ARG A 223 11.10 -0.69 8.64
CA ARG A 223 12.12 0.15 9.26
C ARG A 223 13.36 0.24 8.37
N GLY A 224 13.72 -0.89 7.74
CA GLY A 224 14.94 -1.02 6.97
C GLY A 224 16.19 -1.13 7.84
N SER A 225 17.38 -1.05 7.22
CA SER A 225 18.65 -1.17 7.89
C SER A 225 19.68 -0.18 7.35
N VAL A 226 20.44 0.46 8.27
CA VAL A 226 21.52 1.40 7.96
C VAL A 226 22.86 0.69 8.15
N PRO A 227 23.72 0.62 7.11
CA PRO A 227 25.06 0.08 7.22
C PRO A 227 26.04 1.13 7.78
N THR A 228 26.90 0.72 8.70
CA THR A 228 28.00 1.55 9.21
C THR A 228 29.32 0.84 8.95
N ALA A 229 30.17 1.45 8.14
CA ALA A 229 31.49 0.92 7.86
C ALA A 229 32.41 1.01 9.08
N LYS A 230 33.23 -0.01 9.33
CA LYS A 230 34.34 0.04 10.28
C LYS A 230 35.52 0.79 9.67
N SER A 231 36.43 1.25 10.53
CA SER A 231 37.69 1.82 10.07
C SER A 231 38.44 0.88 9.10
N GLY A 232 38.97 1.43 8.04
CA GLY A 232 39.62 0.65 6.95
C GLY A 232 38.66 0.01 5.95
N TYR A 233 37.35 0.31 6.04
CA TYR A 233 36.36 -0.20 5.11
C TYR A 233 35.44 0.91 4.57
N THR A 234 34.81 0.66 3.42
CA THR A 234 33.74 1.47 2.88
C THR A 234 32.56 0.58 2.51
N PHE A 235 31.35 1.11 2.67
CA PHE A 235 30.15 0.44 2.20
C PHE A 235 30.08 0.46 0.68
N VAL A 236 29.75 -0.69 0.07
CA VAL A 236 29.67 -0.84 -1.39
C VAL A 236 28.24 -0.85 -1.89
N GLY A 237 27.34 -1.49 -1.17
CA GLY A 237 25.94 -1.62 -1.56
C GLY A 237 25.24 -2.80 -0.90
N TRP A 238 23.95 -2.92 -1.22
CA TRP A 238 23.09 -4.02 -0.78
C TRP A 238 22.86 -5.03 -1.92
N TYR A 239 22.81 -6.31 -1.56
CA TYR A 239 22.67 -7.43 -2.48
C TYR A 239 21.60 -8.43 -2.02
N GLN A 240 21.05 -9.20 -2.97
CA GLN A 240 20.02 -10.21 -2.74
C GLN A 240 20.60 -11.61 -2.43
N ASP A 241 21.87 -11.83 -2.73
CA ASP A 241 22.56 -13.12 -2.65
C ASP A 241 23.76 -13.06 -1.71
N ALA A 242 24.11 -14.21 -1.13
CA ALA A 242 25.23 -14.33 -0.19
C ALA A 242 26.61 -14.10 -0.84
N GLU A 243 26.72 -14.23 -2.16
CA GLU A 243 27.93 -13.96 -2.94
C GLU A 243 28.08 -12.47 -3.27
N CYS A 244 27.06 -11.65 -2.98
CA CYS A 244 27.00 -10.22 -3.32
C CYS A 244 27.26 -9.95 -4.81
N THR A 245 26.58 -10.72 -5.68
CA THR A 245 26.67 -10.59 -7.15
C THR A 245 25.44 -9.91 -7.73
N ILE A 246 24.28 -10.03 -7.08
CA ILE A 246 22.99 -9.48 -7.52
C ILE A 246 22.65 -8.29 -6.64
N PRO A 247 22.73 -7.04 -7.15
CA PRO A 247 22.31 -5.85 -6.41
C PRO A 247 20.83 -5.92 -5.98
N VAL A 248 20.47 -5.18 -4.93
CA VAL A 248 19.09 -5.17 -4.41
C VAL A 248 18.05 -4.84 -5.48
N GLY A 249 18.36 -3.96 -6.45
CA GLY A 249 17.48 -3.62 -7.55
C GLY A 249 16.12 -3.11 -7.09
N GLU A 250 15.04 -3.64 -7.70
CA GLU A 250 13.66 -3.27 -7.40
C GLU A 250 13.16 -3.77 -6.03
N LYS A 251 13.89 -4.70 -5.38
CA LYS A 251 13.50 -5.24 -4.06
C LYS A 251 13.64 -4.26 -2.89
N GLY A 252 14.15 -3.07 -3.15
CA GLY A 252 14.22 -2.02 -2.14
C GLY A 252 14.87 -0.75 -2.64
N THR A 253 14.65 0.33 -1.91
CA THR A 253 15.27 1.63 -2.16
C THR A 253 16.46 1.84 -1.23
N ILE A 254 17.53 2.44 -1.75
CA ILE A 254 18.72 2.81 -0.98
C ILE A 254 18.76 4.33 -0.89
N ASP A 255 18.86 4.85 0.32
CA ASP A 255 19.11 6.27 0.57
C ASP A 255 20.59 6.57 0.32
N ASP A 256 20.89 7.45 -0.65
CA ASP A 256 22.26 7.75 -1.10
C ASP A 256 23.14 8.40 0.00
N ALA A 257 22.52 9.11 0.96
CA ALA A 257 23.27 9.81 2.01
C ALA A 257 23.68 8.87 3.15
N THR A 258 22.86 7.89 3.49
CA THR A 258 23.05 7.01 4.64
C THR A 258 23.37 5.57 4.25
N GLY A 259 23.13 5.19 2.99
CA GLY A 259 23.19 3.80 2.53
C GLY A 259 22.04 2.94 3.06
N LYS A 260 21.03 3.53 3.73
CA LYS A 260 19.91 2.80 4.31
C LYS A 260 19.13 2.05 3.23
N LEU A 261 18.92 0.76 3.44
CA LEU A 261 18.00 -0.06 2.64
C LEU A 261 16.61 -0.03 3.27
N THR A 262 15.60 0.31 2.47
CA THR A 262 14.18 0.12 2.79
C THR A 262 13.59 -0.86 1.78
N PRO A 263 13.14 -2.08 2.20
CA PRO A 263 12.58 -3.08 1.30
C PRO A 263 11.31 -2.61 0.59
N GLU A 264 11.11 -3.08 -0.67
CA GLU A 264 9.88 -2.87 -1.44
C GLU A 264 8.96 -4.07 -1.29
N ARG A 265 7.78 -3.86 -0.68
CA ARG A 265 6.84 -4.93 -0.29
C ARG A 265 6.40 -5.81 -1.45
N SER A 266 6.06 -5.20 -2.58
CA SER A 266 5.56 -5.90 -3.78
C SER A 266 6.55 -6.94 -4.32
N GLU A 267 7.84 -6.78 -4.00
CA GLU A 267 8.94 -7.63 -4.44
C GLU A 267 9.38 -8.67 -3.39
N LEU A 268 8.74 -8.66 -2.21
CA LEU A 268 9.06 -9.59 -1.13
C LEU A 268 8.14 -10.80 -1.14
N LEU A 269 8.68 -11.92 -0.68
CA LEU A 269 7.90 -13.14 -0.43
C LEU A 269 7.33 -13.10 1.01
N PRO A 270 6.01 -13.34 1.18
CA PRO A 270 5.43 -13.43 2.51
C PRO A 270 5.86 -14.70 3.24
N ALA A 271 5.62 -14.74 4.56
CA ALA A 271 5.84 -15.94 5.37
C ALA A 271 5.19 -17.19 4.73
N PRO A 272 5.82 -18.39 4.85
CA PRO A 272 6.94 -18.71 5.74
C PRO A 272 8.34 -18.37 5.19
N GLN A 273 8.45 -17.73 4.04
CA GLN A 273 9.73 -17.34 3.46
C GLN A 273 10.36 -16.17 4.22
N THR A 274 11.70 -16.17 4.25
CA THR A 274 12.51 -15.07 4.77
C THR A 274 13.23 -14.39 3.61
N ASN A 275 13.08 -13.08 3.52
CA ASN A 275 13.80 -12.26 2.54
C ASN A 275 15.12 -11.84 3.18
N VAL A 276 16.26 -12.12 2.52
CA VAL A 276 17.57 -11.82 3.07
C VAL A 276 18.30 -10.83 2.19
N PHE A 277 18.86 -9.78 2.81
CA PHE A 277 19.70 -8.80 2.14
C PHE A 277 21.09 -8.76 2.75
N TYR A 278 22.11 -8.56 1.91
CA TYR A 278 23.51 -8.57 2.31
C TYR A 278 24.15 -7.20 2.07
N ALA A 279 24.68 -6.61 3.14
CA ALA A 279 25.47 -5.39 3.07
C ALA A 279 26.94 -5.75 2.77
N ARG A 280 27.47 -5.28 1.65
CA ARG A 280 28.86 -5.52 1.25
C ARG A 280 29.73 -4.34 1.65
N PHE A 281 30.84 -4.63 2.30
CA PHE A 281 31.90 -3.69 2.60
C PHE A 281 33.18 -4.14 1.90
N LYS A 282 34.00 -3.20 1.45
CA LYS A 282 35.33 -3.47 0.93
C LYS A 282 36.40 -2.75 1.76
N ALA A 283 37.55 -3.35 1.95
CA ALA A 283 38.68 -2.69 2.55
C ALA A 283 39.18 -1.56 1.66
N VAL A 284 39.59 -0.48 2.27
CA VAL A 284 40.15 0.70 1.63
C VAL A 284 41.50 1.04 2.25
N TYR A 285 42.44 1.53 1.43
CA TYR A 285 43.81 1.69 1.79
C TYR A 285 44.34 3.04 1.29
N GLY A 286 45.26 3.62 2.08
CA GLY A 286 46.00 4.82 1.70
C GLY A 286 47.45 4.70 2.12
N ASN A 287 48.22 5.79 2.04
CA ASN A 287 49.63 5.81 2.33
C ASN A 287 49.98 6.89 3.33
N VAL A 288 51.08 6.71 4.04
CA VAL A 288 51.67 7.76 4.91
C VAL A 288 53.11 7.91 4.58
N THR A 289 53.50 9.14 4.24
CA THR A 289 54.93 9.54 4.13
C THR A 289 55.37 10.15 5.43
N ILE A 290 56.40 9.59 6.03
CA ILE A 290 57.06 10.15 7.21
C ILE A 290 58.30 10.87 6.74
N GLU A 291 58.37 12.18 6.98
CA GLU A 291 59.48 13.03 6.63
C GLU A 291 60.20 13.46 7.93
N ARG A 292 61.51 13.24 7.97
CA ARG A 292 62.36 13.70 9.04
C ARG A 292 63.28 14.80 8.53
N LYS A 293 63.02 16.06 8.89
CA LYS A 293 63.89 17.16 8.53
C LYS A 293 65.21 17.11 9.30
N ALA A 294 66.29 17.35 8.61
CA ALA A 294 67.60 17.52 9.24
C ALA A 294 67.63 18.81 10.04
N THR A 295 68.14 18.78 11.27
CA THR A 295 68.36 19.96 12.08
C THR A 295 69.85 20.34 12.07
N GLU A 296 70.16 21.62 12.25
CA GLU A 296 71.51 22.14 12.21
C GLU A 296 72.42 21.54 13.28
N ASP A 297 71.89 21.07 14.39
CA ASP A 297 72.64 20.46 15.50
C ASP A 297 72.92 18.98 15.31
N GLU A 298 72.37 18.33 14.29
CA GLU A 298 72.66 16.94 13.95
C GLU A 298 73.95 16.85 13.11
N SER A 299 75.07 16.91 13.77
CA SER A 299 76.38 16.85 13.13
C SER A 299 76.58 15.59 12.27
N ASN A 300 77.21 15.77 11.16
CA ASN A 300 77.86 14.93 10.14
C ASN A 300 77.76 13.36 10.18
N GLY A 301 76.69 12.78 10.74
CA GLY A 301 76.50 11.32 10.75
C GLY A 301 75.38 10.87 9.85
N VAL A 302 75.53 9.74 9.23
CA VAL A 302 74.45 8.99 8.59
C VAL A 302 73.60 8.40 9.73
N GLY A 303 72.40 8.94 9.91
CA GLY A 303 71.45 8.49 10.95
C GLY A 303 70.15 8.00 10.33
N THR A 304 69.57 6.98 10.92
CA THR A 304 68.24 6.52 10.64
C THR A 304 67.41 6.53 11.92
N TYR A 305 66.13 6.86 11.77
CA TYR A 305 65.16 6.91 12.86
C TYR A 305 64.09 5.85 12.61
N VAL A 306 63.62 5.17 13.64
CA VAL A 306 62.51 4.23 13.56
C VAL A 306 61.26 4.92 14.07
N TYR A 307 60.22 4.90 13.26
CA TYR A 307 58.90 5.36 13.59
C TYR A 307 57.92 4.22 13.61
N ARG A 308 57.00 4.29 14.57
CA ARG A 308 55.92 3.32 14.73
C ARG A 308 54.60 4.01 14.42
N LEU A 309 53.83 3.42 13.51
CA LEU A 309 52.46 3.77 13.24
C LEU A 309 51.59 2.76 13.96
N THR A 310 50.69 3.22 14.82
CA THR A 310 49.69 2.41 15.55
C THR A 310 48.33 2.86 15.20
N SER A 311 47.47 1.97 14.68
CA SER A 311 46.06 2.28 14.41
C SER A 311 45.35 2.55 15.72
N LYS A 312 44.57 3.66 15.79
CA LYS A 312 43.75 3.99 16.96
C LYS A 312 42.57 3.05 17.12
N ASP A 313 41.99 2.59 16.01
CA ASP A 313 40.80 1.71 16.02
C ASP A 313 41.21 0.22 16.25
N ASN A 314 42.43 -0.17 15.88
CA ASN A 314 42.97 -1.50 16.13
C ASN A 314 44.40 -1.37 16.67
N PRO A 315 44.60 -1.18 17.96
CA PRO A 315 45.94 -1.02 18.54
C PRO A 315 46.90 -2.19 18.34
N ALA A 316 46.37 -3.36 17.94
CA ALA A 316 47.19 -4.50 17.55
C ALA A 316 47.81 -4.37 16.14
N TYR A 317 47.27 -3.46 15.32
CA TYR A 317 47.86 -3.17 14.01
C TYR A 317 48.93 -2.11 14.14
N VAL A 318 50.16 -2.55 14.02
CA VAL A 318 51.38 -1.75 14.20
C VAL A 318 52.31 -1.96 13.01
N VAL A 319 52.83 -0.86 12.47
CA VAL A 319 53.84 -0.86 11.41
C VAL A 319 55.06 -0.06 11.89
N GLU A 320 56.24 -0.63 11.77
CA GLU A 320 57.49 0.10 12.03
C GLU A 320 58.24 0.38 10.75
N VAL A 321 58.76 1.57 10.59
CA VAL A 321 59.48 2.01 9.41
C VAL A 321 60.73 2.81 9.75
N THR A 322 61.79 2.66 8.98
CA THR A 322 63.01 3.41 9.11
C THR A 322 62.99 4.62 8.19
N VAL A 323 63.28 5.79 8.73
CA VAL A 323 63.33 7.04 8.00
C VAL A 323 64.76 7.60 8.10
N PRO A 324 65.46 7.89 6.96
CA PRO A 324 66.74 8.46 6.98
C PRO A 324 66.75 9.92 7.48
N LYS A 325 67.82 10.35 8.10
CA LYS A 325 68.04 11.73 8.52
C LYS A 325 67.92 12.66 7.29
N GLY A 326 67.06 13.70 7.41
CA GLY A 326 66.84 14.65 6.32
C GLY A 326 66.18 14.04 5.08
N GLY A 327 65.51 12.90 5.25
CA GLY A 327 64.81 12.19 4.18
C GLY A 327 63.40 11.80 4.57
N SER A 328 62.79 11.00 3.76
CA SER A 328 61.41 10.50 3.98
C SER A 328 61.28 9.02 3.61
N THR A 329 60.30 8.37 4.17
CA THR A 329 59.90 7.01 3.81
C THR A 329 58.37 6.93 3.75
N THR A 330 57.83 6.30 2.69
CA THR A 330 56.41 6.12 2.55
C THR A 330 56.04 4.67 2.92
N VAL A 331 55.04 4.57 3.77
CA VAL A 331 54.34 3.32 4.11
C VAL A 331 53.12 3.25 3.23
N TYR A 332 53.05 2.18 2.43
CA TYR A 332 51.96 1.93 1.45
C TYR A 332 50.92 0.99 2.03
N ASP A 333 49.71 1.04 1.47
CA ASP A 333 48.61 0.11 1.72
C ASP A 333 48.23 0.00 3.21
N LEU A 334 48.22 1.11 3.91
CA LEU A 334 47.70 1.20 5.26
C LEU A 334 46.18 1.20 5.21
N PRO A 335 45.46 0.37 6.01
CA PRO A 335 44.01 0.51 6.18
C PRO A 335 43.66 1.92 6.53
N CYS A 336 42.61 2.48 5.89
CA CYS A 336 42.15 3.83 6.20
C CYS A 336 41.69 3.96 7.66
N GLY A 337 41.94 5.13 8.27
CA GLY A 337 41.61 5.42 9.67
C GLY A 337 42.72 6.25 10.34
N ASP A 338 42.55 6.49 11.64
CA ASP A 338 43.48 7.28 12.42
C ASP A 338 44.64 6.46 12.94
N TYR A 339 45.85 7.03 12.80
CA TYR A 339 47.10 6.47 13.30
C TYR A 339 47.81 7.44 14.21
N THR A 340 48.47 6.89 15.24
CA THR A 340 49.49 7.59 16.02
C THR A 340 50.83 7.22 15.41
N VAL A 341 51.67 8.23 15.10
CA VAL A 341 53.00 8.09 14.60
C VAL A 341 53.98 8.58 15.66
N GLU A 342 54.84 7.69 16.13
CA GLU A 342 55.81 7.99 17.18
C GLU A 342 57.21 7.48 16.87
N GLN A 343 58.22 8.18 17.33
CA GLN A 343 59.61 7.68 17.24
C GLN A 343 59.85 6.60 18.29
N VAL A 344 60.31 5.42 17.89
CA VAL A 344 60.47 4.27 18.77
C VAL A 344 61.87 4.28 19.49
N ASN A 345 62.90 4.72 18.83
CA ASN A 345 64.27 4.63 19.33
C ASN A 345 64.80 5.98 19.81
N SER A 346 64.26 6.52 20.86
CA SER A 346 64.84 7.65 21.54
C SER A 346 65.75 7.20 22.70
N TRP A 347 66.93 6.69 22.38
CA TRP A 347 67.97 6.47 23.40
C TRP A 347 68.49 7.79 23.92
N SER A 348 68.21 8.91 23.20
CA SER A 348 68.51 10.25 23.60
C SER A 348 67.24 11.10 23.57
N TRP A 349 66.79 11.56 24.72
CA TRP A 349 65.66 12.51 24.86
C TRP A 349 65.83 13.78 24.04
N ARG A 350 67.04 14.13 23.63
CA ARG A 350 67.39 15.30 22.81
C ARG A 350 66.81 15.24 21.40
N TYR A 351 66.62 14.03 20.88
CA TYR A 351 66.22 13.83 19.51
C TYR A 351 64.89 13.08 19.42
N ALA A 352 64.18 12.94 20.52
CA ALA A 352 62.87 12.32 20.54
C ALA A 352 61.81 13.32 20.03
N ASP A 353 61.17 12.94 18.94
CA ASP A 353 60.02 13.66 18.44
C ASP A 353 58.78 13.30 19.26
N GLY A 354 57.86 14.29 19.44
CA GLY A 354 56.56 14.00 20.03
C GLY A 354 55.69 13.15 19.08
N ALA A 355 54.83 12.33 19.64
CA ALA A 355 53.85 11.59 18.82
C ALA A 355 52.93 12.52 18.05
N GLN A 356 52.62 12.21 16.80
CA GLN A 356 51.70 12.92 15.95
C GLN A 356 50.56 12.02 15.54
N THR A 357 49.48 12.60 15.11
CA THR A 357 48.29 11.87 14.59
C THR A 357 48.15 12.14 13.11
N VAL A 358 47.81 11.12 12.33
CA VAL A 358 47.48 11.21 10.90
C VAL A 358 46.25 10.38 10.59
N THR A 359 45.37 10.92 9.76
CA THR A 359 44.21 10.21 9.22
C THR A 359 44.56 9.69 7.82
N VAL A 360 44.52 8.39 7.62
CA VAL A 360 44.76 7.75 6.32
C VAL A 360 43.45 7.69 5.56
N GLU A 361 43.40 8.33 4.40
CA GLU A 361 42.21 8.35 3.51
C GLU A 361 42.39 7.44 2.29
N ASP A 362 41.25 6.99 1.68
CA ASP A 362 41.24 6.07 0.53
C ASP A 362 42.07 6.64 -0.63
N ARG A 363 43.10 5.89 -1.04
CA ARG A 363 44.03 6.20 -2.16
C ARG A 363 44.79 7.52 -2.03
N GLN A 364 44.78 8.15 -0.84
CA GLN A 364 45.55 9.35 -0.57
C GLN A 364 46.90 9.00 0.05
N THR A 365 47.84 9.95 -0.03
CA THR A 365 49.11 9.88 0.63
C THR A 365 49.24 11.08 1.55
N GLU A 366 49.19 10.82 2.85
CA GLU A 366 49.31 11.83 3.88
C GLU A 366 50.78 11.97 4.27
N THR A 367 51.20 13.20 4.68
CA THR A 367 52.60 13.46 5.11
C THR A 367 52.64 13.90 6.55
N VAL A 368 53.44 13.20 7.34
CA VAL A 368 53.73 13.57 8.73
C VAL A 368 55.20 14.03 8.79
N THR A 369 55.42 15.24 9.18
CA THR A 369 56.74 15.86 9.24
C THR A 369 57.20 15.99 10.67
N PHE A 370 58.41 15.48 10.94
CA PHE A 370 59.10 15.63 12.20
C PHE A 370 60.28 16.58 12.00
N ASP A 371 60.32 17.71 12.71
CA ASP A 371 61.28 18.77 12.52
C ASP A 371 61.83 19.34 13.86
N ARG A 372 61.62 18.59 14.96
CA ARG A 372 62.05 19.03 16.26
C ARG A 372 63.58 19.22 16.30
N ALA A 373 63.98 20.42 16.61
CA ALA A 373 65.38 20.75 16.88
C ALA A 373 65.86 20.03 18.14
N ALA A 374 67.12 19.62 18.15
CA ALA A 374 67.74 19.12 19.36
C ALA A 374 67.60 20.13 20.51
N VAL A 375 67.26 19.63 21.69
CA VAL A 375 67.23 20.46 22.89
C VAL A 375 68.66 20.89 23.21
N LYS A 376 68.89 22.19 23.17
CA LYS A 376 70.24 22.76 23.39
C LYS A 376 70.67 22.76 24.86
N GLU A 377 69.87 22.26 25.76
CA GLU A 377 70.23 22.16 27.17
C GLU A 377 71.32 21.12 27.38
N LYS A 378 72.26 21.52 28.17
CA LYS A 378 73.34 20.60 28.59
C LYS A 378 72.70 19.49 29.43
N TRP A 379 72.87 18.26 29.04
CA TRP A 379 72.37 17.12 29.80
C TRP A 379 73.09 16.85 31.12
N LEU A 380 74.03 17.72 31.47
CA LEU A 380 74.73 17.76 32.74
C LEU A 380 74.32 19.00 33.56
N THR A 381 73.06 19.40 33.56
CA THR A 381 72.52 20.44 34.44
C THR A 381 72.02 19.86 35.75
N GLY A 382 72.27 20.49 36.83
CA GLY A 382 71.80 20.13 38.16
C GLY A 382 72.41 18.83 38.71
N SER A 383 71.63 17.76 38.86
CA SER A 383 72.06 16.52 39.52
C SER A 383 73.26 15.83 38.87
N SER A 384 73.59 16.14 37.63
CA SER A 384 74.76 15.57 36.96
C SER A 384 76.10 16.16 37.46
N ASP A 385 76.10 17.34 38.01
CA ASP A 385 77.28 17.88 38.61
C ASP A 385 77.76 17.00 39.79
N ALA A 386 76.81 16.44 40.50
CA ALA A 386 77.10 15.49 41.59
C ALA A 386 77.74 14.18 41.12
N VAL A 387 77.55 13.78 39.90
CA VAL A 387 78.13 12.57 39.33
C VAL A 387 79.57 12.82 38.87
N VAL A 388 79.83 13.99 38.32
CA VAL A 388 81.19 14.40 37.95
C VAL A 388 82.11 14.50 39.16
N ASN A 389 81.60 15.15 40.19
CA ASN A 389 82.36 15.34 41.44
C ASN A 389 82.63 14.04 42.18
N ARG A 390 81.88 13.03 41.98
CA ARG A 390 82.07 11.66 42.53
C ARG A 390 83.18 10.88 41.85
N ARG A 391 83.65 11.22 40.68
CA ARG A 391 84.70 10.59 39.97
C ARG A 391 86.05 11.20 40.19
N GLU A 392 86.11 12.31 40.77
CA GLU A 392 87.37 12.99 41.10
C GLU A 392 87.84 12.72 42.53
N ALA A 393 87.16 11.95 43.29
CA ALA A 393 87.50 11.58 44.62
C ALA A 393 88.18 10.20 44.73
#